data_d6a68e56263a82798f2045b784820890
#
_entry.id   d6a68e56263a82798f2045b784820890
#
_cell.length_a   1.000
_cell.length_b   1.000
_cell.length_c   1.000
_cell.angle_alpha   90.00
_cell.angle_beta   90.00
_cell.angle_gamma   90.00
#
_symmetry.space_group_name_H-M   'P 1'
#
loop_
_entity.id
_entity.type
_entity.pdbx_description
1 polymer ?
#
loop_
_entity_poly.entity_id
_entity_poly.type
_entity_poly.pdbx_seq_one_letter_code
_entity_poly.pdbx_strand_id
1 'polypeptide(L)'
;MSKPRLNTRYLIYGLALLCALGLMYYLRGRTNTSAEHSRGTNSERDYPEIRKEGVLRLLTAYGEGGEVQDGKLTGLVYELAKRLHQRTGLQVEVVLENSSSDLALEELRTGAVDVIARPLAHTVAIDTALFRPFGEATTGPIFLVQRKADSATHVGRQLDLAGRTITLPEASPLRLFLEHLGEEIGDSIRLAVDPHYATEGLAMLVASGKIPYTACSEVDAKRLAEKLPELDCSLPLSYSLRTTWLLRRSSPQLADSLLSWGVKR
;
A
#
# COMPACT_ATOMS: atom_id res chain seq x y z
N MET A 1 47.88 34.20 -40.26
CA MET A 1 46.70 33.60 -39.60
C MET A 1 47.14 32.32 -38.88
N SER A 2 47.34 32.38 -37.57
CA SER A 2 47.76 31.21 -36.77
C SER A 2 46.55 30.36 -36.41
N LYS A 3 46.56 29.08 -36.76
CA LYS A 3 45.52 28.13 -36.37
C LYS A 3 45.59 27.90 -34.84
N PRO A 4 44.48 27.97 -34.11
CA PRO A 4 44.46 27.67 -32.67
C PRO A 4 44.81 26.20 -32.48
N ARG A 5 45.89 25.91 -31.76
CA ARG A 5 46.24 24.55 -31.30
C ARG A 5 45.24 24.17 -30.22
N LEU A 6 44.27 23.36 -30.57
CA LEU A 6 43.35 22.77 -29.59
C LEU A 6 44.16 21.88 -28.62
N ASN A 7 44.12 22.25 -27.35
CA ASN A 7 44.94 21.61 -26.33
C ASN A 7 44.39 20.18 -26.12
N THR A 8 45.16 19.14 -26.40
CA THR A 8 44.80 17.73 -26.37
C THR A 8 44.08 17.33 -25.06
N ARG A 9 44.36 18.05 -23.98
CA ARG A 9 43.68 17.86 -22.68
C ARG A 9 42.20 18.18 -22.73
N TYR A 10 41.77 19.21 -23.44
CA TYR A 10 40.34 19.54 -23.58
C TYR A 10 39.60 18.52 -24.46
N LEU A 11 40.27 17.92 -25.42
CA LEU A 11 39.72 16.84 -26.25
C LEU A 11 39.47 15.57 -25.41
N ILE A 12 40.42 15.23 -24.53
CA ILE A 12 40.29 14.08 -23.62
C ILE A 12 39.13 14.28 -22.62
N TYR A 13 39.02 15.49 -22.03
CA TYR A 13 37.92 15.83 -21.13
C TYR A 13 36.55 15.82 -21.82
N GLY A 14 36.48 16.34 -23.06
CA GLY A 14 35.28 16.29 -23.88
C GLY A 14 34.83 14.85 -24.19
N LEU A 15 35.79 13.98 -24.53
CA LEU A 15 35.50 12.55 -24.78
C LEU A 15 35.07 11.84 -23.51
N ALA A 16 35.71 12.08 -22.39
CA ALA A 16 35.35 11.52 -21.10
C ALA A 16 33.94 11.95 -20.66
N LEU A 17 33.58 13.21 -20.88
CA LEU A 17 32.22 13.72 -20.59
C LEU A 17 31.16 13.05 -21.48
N LEU A 18 31.45 12.89 -22.79
CA LEU A 18 30.56 12.21 -23.71
C LEU A 18 30.36 10.73 -23.34
N CYS A 19 31.44 10.04 -22.93
CA CYS A 19 31.35 8.67 -22.43
C CYS A 19 30.54 8.58 -21.14
N ALA A 20 30.71 9.51 -20.20
CA ALA A 20 29.94 9.56 -18.97
C ALA A 20 28.44 9.84 -19.22
N LEU A 21 28.12 10.77 -20.11
CA LEU A 21 26.75 11.06 -20.54
C LEU A 21 26.13 9.87 -21.28
N GLY A 22 26.88 9.21 -22.16
CA GLY A 22 26.44 7.99 -22.85
C GLY A 22 26.17 6.84 -21.88
N LEU A 23 27.04 6.64 -20.89
CA LEU A 23 26.86 5.66 -19.82
C LEU A 23 25.64 5.98 -18.95
N MET A 24 25.47 7.25 -18.59
CA MET A 24 24.33 7.73 -17.81
C MET A 24 23.01 7.55 -18.58
N TYR A 25 23.02 7.86 -19.89
CA TYR A 25 21.86 7.62 -20.76
C TYR A 25 21.54 6.13 -20.91
N TYR A 26 22.57 5.30 -21.09
CA TYR A 26 22.43 3.84 -21.16
C TYR A 26 21.90 3.23 -19.86
N LEU A 27 22.43 3.68 -18.71
CA LEU A 27 21.95 3.23 -17.39
C LEU A 27 20.53 3.74 -17.10
N ARG A 28 20.23 4.99 -17.45
CA ARG A 28 18.88 5.55 -17.31
C ARG A 28 17.85 4.84 -18.19
N GLY A 29 18.23 4.46 -19.43
CA GLY A 29 17.40 3.65 -20.32
C GLY A 29 17.12 2.26 -19.72
N ARG A 30 18.07 1.68 -19.00
CA ARG A 30 17.94 0.34 -18.41
C ARG A 30 17.15 0.34 -17.12
N THR A 31 17.16 1.42 -16.34
CA THR A 31 16.35 1.56 -15.10
C THR A 31 14.92 1.98 -15.38
N ASN A 32 14.66 2.80 -16.41
CA ASN A 32 13.31 3.23 -16.77
C ASN A 32 12.56 2.22 -17.66
N THR A 33 13.28 1.42 -18.48
CA THR A 33 12.64 0.47 -19.40
C THR A 33 12.05 -0.75 -18.68
N SER A 34 12.54 -1.09 -17.49
CA SER A 34 12.01 -2.24 -16.74
C SER A 34 10.71 -1.92 -15.98
N ALA A 35 10.43 -0.67 -15.64
CA ALA A 35 9.26 -0.29 -14.85
C ALA A 35 8.08 0.23 -15.70
N GLU A 36 8.34 0.88 -16.84
CA GLU A 36 7.29 1.49 -17.67
C GLU A 36 6.83 0.64 -18.86
N HIS A 37 7.65 -0.30 -19.35
CA HIS A 37 7.32 -1.09 -20.55
C HIS A 37 6.53 -2.36 -20.29
N SER A 38 6.27 -2.74 -19.04
CA SER A 38 5.49 -3.94 -18.70
C SER A 38 4.07 -3.67 -18.15
N ARG A 39 3.67 -2.42 -17.98
CA ARG A 39 2.29 -2.08 -17.60
C ARG A 39 1.36 -2.06 -18.81
N GLY A 40 1.39 -3.14 -19.60
CA GLY A 40 0.41 -3.35 -20.66
C GLY A 40 -0.98 -3.48 -20.05
N THR A 41 -1.89 -2.62 -20.42
CA THR A 41 -3.29 -2.71 -20.06
C THR A 41 -3.91 -3.91 -20.76
N ASN A 42 -4.00 -5.04 -20.09
CA ASN A 42 -4.70 -6.22 -20.56
C ASN A 42 -5.68 -6.69 -19.49
N SER A 43 -6.93 -6.27 -19.61
CA SER A 43 -8.01 -6.63 -18.68
C SER A 43 -8.34 -8.14 -18.67
N GLU A 44 -7.88 -8.89 -19.66
CA GLU A 44 -8.08 -10.34 -19.77
C GLU A 44 -6.87 -11.16 -19.30
N ARG A 45 -5.89 -10.50 -18.67
CA ARG A 45 -4.67 -11.16 -18.19
C ARG A 45 -4.98 -12.17 -17.08
N ASP A 46 -4.79 -13.46 -17.36
CA ASP A 46 -4.93 -14.57 -16.42
C ASP A 46 -3.60 -15.35 -16.32
N TYR A 47 -3.58 -16.47 -15.66
CA TYR A 47 -2.37 -17.25 -15.40
C TYR A 47 -1.59 -17.67 -16.68
N PRO A 48 -2.24 -18.06 -17.78
CA PRO A 48 -1.51 -18.37 -19.02
C PRO A 48 -0.67 -17.21 -19.54
N GLU A 49 -1.23 -15.99 -19.54
CA GLU A 49 -0.55 -14.77 -19.97
C GLU A 49 0.58 -14.40 -19.01
N ILE A 50 0.33 -14.49 -17.69
CA ILE A 50 1.34 -14.28 -16.64
C ILE A 50 2.51 -15.26 -16.83
N ARG A 51 2.21 -16.54 -17.08
CA ARG A 51 3.22 -17.56 -17.31
C ARG A 51 4.04 -17.31 -18.59
N LYS A 52 3.39 -16.86 -19.65
CA LYS A 52 4.04 -16.52 -20.91
C LYS A 52 4.96 -15.31 -20.77
N GLU A 53 4.54 -14.29 -20.04
CA GLU A 53 5.34 -13.10 -19.76
C GLU A 53 6.42 -13.37 -18.70
N GLY A 54 6.18 -14.33 -17.81
CA GLY A 54 7.10 -14.69 -16.74
C GLY A 54 7.02 -13.78 -15.51
N VAL A 55 6.05 -12.87 -15.45
CA VAL A 55 5.94 -11.85 -14.38
C VAL A 55 4.56 -11.87 -13.74
N LEU A 56 4.52 -11.98 -12.41
CA LEU A 56 3.33 -11.81 -11.56
C LEU A 56 3.46 -10.52 -10.75
N ARG A 57 2.45 -9.67 -10.74
CA ARG A 57 2.46 -8.35 -10.09
C ARG A 57 1.51 -8.32 -8.90
N LEU A 58 2.06 -8.09 -7.72
CA LEU A 58 1.32 -7.97 -6.46
C LEU A 58 1.35 -6.51 -6.00
N LEU A 59 0.20 -5.88 -5.86
CA LEU A 59 0.10 -4.55 -5.29
C LEU A 59 -0.14 -4.65 -3.78
N THR A 60 0.63 -3.92 -3.00
CA THR A 60 0.41 -3.74 -1.55
C THR A 60 0.68 -2.31 -1.14
N ALA A 61 0.33 -1.95 0.08
CA ALA A 61 0.58 -0.62 0.63
C ALA A 61 1.58 -0.67 1.79
N TYR A 62 2.16 0.48 2.08
CA TYR A 62 3.04 0.69 3.22
C TYR A 62 2.32 0.36 4.53
N GLY A 63 2.95 -0.45 5.39
CA GLY A 63 2.35 -0.88 6.66
C GLY A 63 1.28 -1.96 6.54
N GLU A 64 0.84 -2.32 5.33
CA GLU A 64 -0.23 -3.30 5.10
C GLU A 64 0.28 -4.62 4.48
N GLY A 65 1.56 -4.79 4.36
CA GLY A 65 2.19 -5.99 3.79
C GLY A 65 3.53 -5.71 3.13
N GLY A 66 3.88 -4.43 2.97
CA GLY A 66 5.19 -3.96 2.53
C GLY A 66 5.74 -2.92 3.49
N GLU A 67 7.02 -3.02 3.81
CA GLU A 67 7.77 -2.10 4.65
C GLU A 67 9.14 -1.85 4.00
N VAL A 68 9.75 -0.71 4.31
CA VAL A 68 11.15 -0.46 3.97
C VAL A 68 11.95 -0.37 5.27
N GLN A 69 12.84 -1.33 5.47
CA GLN A 69 13.72 -1.39 6.62
C GLN A 69 15.17 -1.37 6.12
N ASP A 70 15.96 -0.40 6.57
CA ASP A 70 17.36 -0.21 6.13
C ASP A 70 17.54 -0.12 4.59
N GLY A 71 16.59 0.54 3.90
CA GLY A 71 16.59 0.68 2.44
C GLY A 71 16.22 -0.59 1.68
N LYS A 72 15.78 -1.64 2.36
CA LYS A 72 15.32 -2.90 1.75
C LYS A 72 13.83 -3.06 1.93
N LEU A 73 13.17 -3.55 0.88
CA LEU A 73 11.77 -3.96 0.96
C LEU A 73 11.66 -5.22 1.84
N THR A 74 10.78 -5.15 2.82
CA THR A 74 10.43 -6.23 3.75
C THR A 74 8.92 -6.33 3.89
N GLY A 75 8.42 -7.25 4.68
CA GLY A 75 7.00 -7.40 4.95
C GLY A 75 6.40 -8.67 4.37
N LEU A 76 5.16 -8.95 4.78
CA LEU A 76 4.47 -10.21 4.50
C LEU A 76 4.35 -10.51 3.00
N VAL A 77 3.98 -9.51 2.20
CA VAL A 77 3.78 -9.67 0.75
C VAL A 77 5.12 -9.85 0.04
N TYR A 78 6.17 -9.19 0.51
CA TYR A 78 7.51 -9.36 -0.03
C TYR A 78 8.08 -10.76 0.24
N GLU A 79 7.90 -11.28 1.45
CA GLU A 79 8.29 -12.65 1.78
C GLU A 79 7.45 -13.69 1.01
N LEU A 80 6.18 -13.38 0.77
CA LEU A 80 5.33 -14.19 -0.11
C LEU A 80 5.87 -14.19 -1.55
N ALA A 81 6.24 -13.03 -2.08
CA ALA A 81 6.80 -12.89 -3.42
C ALA A 81 8.04 -13.75 -3.61
N LYS A 82 8.96 -13.76 -2.65
CA LYS A 82 10.15 -14.64 -2.66
C LYS A 82 9.78 -16.12 -2.72
N ARG A 83 8.83 -16.54 -1.88
CA ARG A 83 8.35 -17.93 -1.87
C ARG A 83 7.69 -18.33 -3.18
N LEU A 84 6.88 -17.45 -3.74
CA LEU A 84 6.26 -17.68 -5.05
C LEU A 84 7.28 -17.78 -6.16
N HIS A 85 8.27 -16.88 -6.18
CA HIS A 85 9.38 -16.96 -7.14
C HIS A 85 10.12 -18.30 -7.07
N GLN A 86 10.50 -18.73 -5.86
CA GLN A 86 11.20 -20.00 -5.65
C GLN A 86 10.37 -21.21 -6.10
N ARG A 87 9.06 -21.16 -5.92
CA ARG A 87 8.14 -22.26 -6.22
C ARG A 87 7.77 -22.35 -7.69
N THR A 88 7.59 -21.21 -8.36
CA THR A 88 7.01 -21.14 -9.71
C THR A 88 8.01 -20.79 -10.79
N GLY A 89 9.15 -20.20 -10.42
CA GLY A 89 10.11 -19.63 -11.37
C GLY A 89 9.67 -18.29 -11.98
N LEU A 90 8.46 -17.80 -11.65
CA LEU A 90 8.00 -16.49 -12.11
C LEU A 90 8.79 -15.37 -11.41
N GLN A 91 9.07 -14.30 -12.13
CA GLN A 91 9.44 -13.04 -11.49
C GLN A 91 8.21 -12.50 -10.77
N VAL A 92 8.32 -12.22 -9.47
CA VAL A 92 7.21 -11.65 -8.70
C VAL A 92 7.57 -10.22 -8.32
N GLU A 93 6.88 -9.29 -8.94
CA GLU A 93 7.03 -7.86 -8.67
C GLU A 93 6.08 -7.44 -7.56
N VAL A 94 6.61 -6.78 -6.53
CA VAL A 94 5.79 -6.16 -5.49
C VAL A 94 5.72 -4.66 -5.78
N VAL A 95 4.54 -4.21 -6.15
CA VAL A 95 4.22 -2.80 -6.35
C VAL A 95 3.82 -2.25 -5.00
N LEU A 96 4.68 -1.40 -4.44
CA LEU A 96 4.42 -0.74 -3.16
C LEU A 96 3.86 0.65 -3.44
N GLU A 97 2.59 0.84 -3.18
CA GLU A 97 1.89 2.07 -3.51
C GLU A 97 0.97 2.51 -2.37
N ASN A 98 0.98 3.82 -2.09
CA ASN A 98 0.07 4.45 -1.14
C ASN A 98 -1.14 5.09 -1.85
N SER A 99 -1.52 4.53 -2.99
CA SER A 99 -2.67 5.01 -3.74
C SER A 99 -3.99 4.75 -3.01
N SER A 100 -5.00 5.52 -3.34
CA SER A 100 -6.37 5.30 -2.91
C SER A 100 -6.86 3.90 -3.33
N SER A 101 -7.88 3.39 -2.65
CA SER A 101 -8.46 2.09 -3.02
C SER A 101 -9.00 2.10 -4.46
N ASP A 102 -9.51 3.25 -4.92
CA ASP A 102 -10.05 3.40 -6.29
C ASP A 102 -8.95 3.27 -7.35
N LEU A 103 -7.78 3.87 -7.12
CA LEU A 103 -6.63 3.71 -8.03
C LEU A 103 -6.12 2.28 -8.05
N ALA A 104 -6.01 1.63 -6.90
CA ALA A 104 -5.63 0.23 -6.83
C ALA A 104 -6.62 -0.70 -7.57
N LEU A 105 -7.92 -0.44 -7.45
CA LEU A 105 -8.97 -1.16 -8.20
C LEU A 105 -8.85 -0.91 -9.70
N GLU A 106 -8.54 0.32 -10.12
CA GLU A 106 -8.33 0.65 -11.52
C GLU A 106 -7.08 -0.04 -12.09
N GLU A 107 -5.97 -0.09 -11.35
CA GLU A 107 -4.78 -0.83 -11.75
C GLU A 107 -5.04 -2.34 -11.88
N LEU A 108 -5.83 -2.90 -10.96
CA LEU A 108 -6.23 -4.29 -11.06
C LEU A 108 -7.15 -4.51 -12.28
N ARG A 109 -8.12 -3.61 -12.52
CA ARG A 109 -9.06 -3.68 -13.64
C ARG A 109 -8.35 -3.61 -14.99
N THR A 110 -7.36 -2.74 -15.12
CA THR A 110 -6.60 -2.54 -16.38
C THR A 110 -5.54 -3.60 -16.61
N GLY A 111 -5.21 -4.43 -15.63
CA GLY A 111 -4.15 -5.44 -15.71
C GLY A 111 -2.75 -4.88 -15.48
N ALA A 112 -2.63 -3.68 -14.95
CA ALA A 112 -1.36 -3.12 -14.49
C ALA A 112 -0.79 -3.95 -13.32
N VAL A 113 -1.68 -4.46 -12.47
CA VAL A 113 -1.36 -5.45 -11.43
C VAL A 113 -2.26 -6.67 -11.54
N ASP A 114 -1.85 -7.80 -10.96
CA ASP A 114 -2.57 -9.06 -11.04
C ASP A 114 -3.36 -9.36 -9.77
N VAL A 115 -2.83 -8.92 -8.63
CA VAL A 115 -3.41 -9.14 -7.30
C VAL A 115 -3.27 -7.87 -6.49
N ILE A 116 -4.34 -7.44 -5.83
CA ILE A 116 -4.26 -6.50 -4.73
C ILE A 116 -4.03 -7.32 -3.46
N ALA A 117 -2.79 -7.35 -2.99
CA ALA A 117 -2.33 -8.14 -1.85
C ALA A 117 -2.25 -7.28 -0.58
N ARG A 118 -3.33 -6.55 -0.29
CA ARG A 118 -3.50 -5.78 0.96
C ARG A 118 -4.87 -6.06 1.56
N PRO A 119 -5.05 -5.86 2.90
CA PRO A 119 -6.34 -6.07 3.54
C PRO A 119 -7.35 -5.02 3.06
N LEU A 120 -8.28 -5.41 2.20
CA LEU A 120 -9.41 -4.59 1.82
C LEU A 120 -10.63 -5.04 2.60
N ALA A 121 -11.35 -4.11 3.22
CA ALA A 121 -12.61 -4.41 3.87
C ALA A 121 -13.60 -4.94 2.83
N HIS A 122 -14.31 -6.01 3.18
CA HIS A 122 -15.35 -6.57 2.32
C HIS A 122 -16.59 -5.67 2.39
N THR A 123 -16.64 -4.69 1.51
CA THR A 123 -17.72 -3.70 1.47
C THR A 123 -18.52 -3.79 0.20
N VAL A 124 -19.73 -3.21 0.20
CA VAL A 124 -20.60 -3.08 -0.99
C VAL A 124 -19.95 -2.25 -2.12
N ALA A 125 -18.90 -1.48 -1.83
CA ALA A 125 -18.21 -0.65 -2.82
C ALA A 125 -17.33 -1.46 -3.80
N ILE A 126 -17.01 -2.72 -3.48
CA ILE A 126 -16.26 -3.60 -4.36
C ILE A 126 -17.23 -4.19 -5.39
N ASP A 127 -17.09 -3.78 -6.65
CA ASP A 127 -17.89 -4.35 -7.75
C ASP A 127 -17.52 -5.83 -7.95
N THR A 128 -18.39 -6.71 -7.46
CA THR A 128 -18.24 -8.16 -7.58
C THR A 128 -18.41 -8.69 -9.00
N ALA A 129 -18.87 -7.89 -9.95
CA ALA A 129 -18.89 -8.27 -11.36
C ALA A 129 -17.48 -8.18 -11.98
N LEU A 130 -16.66 -7.25 -11.51
CA LEU A 130 -15.29 -7.03 -12.00
C LEU A 130 -14.23 -7.75 -11.14
N PHE A 131 -14.45 -7.80 -9.83
CA PHE A 131 -13.46 -8.29 -8.88
C PHE A 131 -13.93 -9.53 -8.14
N ARG A 132 -12.98 -10.39 -7.79
CA ARG A 132 -13.18 -11.59 -7.01
C ARG A 132 -12.40 -11.48 -5.71
N PRO A 133 -13.07 -11.61 -4.54
CA PRO A 133 -12.38 -11.80 -3.26
C PRO A 133 -11.49 -13.04 -3.28
N PHE A 134 -10.31 -12.93 -2.69
CA PHE A 134 -9.35 -14.02 -2.59
C PHE A 134 -8.83 -14.13 -1.16
N GLY A 135 -9.11 -15.25 -0.55
CA GLY A 135 -8.86 -15.49 0.86
C GLY A 135 -9.71 -14.56 1.75
N GLU A 136 -10.19 -15.09 2.83
CA GLU A 136 -10.84 -14.30 3.88
C GLU A 136 -9.91 -14.26 5.08
N ALA A 137 -9.60 -13.09 5.58
CA ALA A 137 -8.99 -12.90 6.87
C ALA A 137 -9.89 -12.04 7.72
N THR A 138 -10.00 -12.40 8.98
CA THR A 138 -10.61 -11.54 9.97
C THR A 138 -9.49 -10.68 10.54
N THR A 139 -9.55 -9.37 10.32
CA THR A 139 -8.72 -8.45 11.07
C THR A 139 -9.34 -8.28 12.43
N GLY A 140 -8.50 -8.05 13.44
CA GLY A 140 -8.98 -7.62 14.75
C GLY A 140 -9.78 -6.32 14.65
N PRO A 141 -10.41 -5.88 15.76
CA PRO A 141 -11.14 -4.63 15.80
C PRO A 141 -10.23 -3.44 15.44
N ILE A 142 -10.86 -2.37 14.97
CA ILE A 142 -10.21 -1.07 14.76
C ILE A 142 -10.24 -0.33 16.10
N PHE A 143 -9.17 0.37 16.41
CA PHE A 143 -9.03 1.16 17.63
C PHE A 143 -8.81 2.64 17.32
N LEU A 144 -9.38 3.49 18.17
CA LEU A 144 -9.04 4.91 18.19
C LEU A 144 -7.65 5.09 18.81
N VAL A 145 -6.85 5.95 18.20
CA VAL A 145 -5.58 6.41 18.78
C VAL A 145 -5.74 7.86 19.22
N GLN A 146 -5.58 8.12 20.50
CA GLN A 146 -5.72 9.42 21.13
C GLN A 146 -4.69 9.60 22.25
N ARG A 147 -4.53 10.81 22.81
CA ARG A 147 -3.66 11.05 23.96
C ARG A 147 -4.36 10.73 25.28
N LYS A 148 -3.64 10.08 26.19
CA LYS A 148 -4.12 9.81 27.57
C LYS A 148 -4.35 11.09 28.40
N ALA A 149 -3.50 12.08 28.22
CA ALA A 149 -3.46 13.27 29.06
C ALA A 149 -4.47 14.35 28.70
N ASP A 150 -5.23 14.19 27.61
CA ASP A 150 -6.13 15.24 27.12
C ASP A 150 -7.57 15.02 27.57
N SER A 151 -7.82 15.31 28.83
CA SER A 151 -9.17 15.12 29.42
C SER A 151 -10.28 15.93 28.74
N ALA A 152 -9.96 17.03 28.05
CA ALA A 152 -10.93 17.86 27.35
C ALA A 152 -11.37 17.28 25.99
N THR A 153 -10.49 16.54 25.33
CA THR A 153 -10.75 15.95 24.02
C THR A 153 -10.81 14.42 24.06
N HIS A 154 -10.58 13.80 25.22
CA HIS A 154 -10.60 12.36 25.36
C HIS A 154 -11.98 11.77 25.04
N VAL A 155 -11.99 10.78 24.17
CA VAL A 155 -13.19 10.07 23.72
C VAL A 155 -13.30 8.75 24.48
N GLY A 156 -14.35 8.60 25.27
CA GLY A 156 -14.59 7.39 26.06
C GLY A 156 -15.52 6.39 25.40
N ARG A 157 -16.33 6.82 24.45
CA ARG A 157 -17.32 5.99 23.74
C ARG A 157 -17.37 6.38 22.28
N GLN A 158 -17.75 5.46 21.40
CA GLN A 158 -17.91 5.72 19.97
C GLN A 158 -18.84 6.92 19.67
N LEU A 159 -19.93 7.06 20.42
CA LEU A 159 -20.86 8.19 20.28
C LEU A 159 -20.20 9.55 20.48
N ASP A 160 -19.16 9.65 21.30
CA ASP A 160 -18.44 10.90 21.58
C ASP A 160 -17.54 11.34 20.39
N LEU A 161 -17.49 10.53 19.30
CA LEU A 161 -16.82 10.86 18.04
C LEU A 161 -17.65 11.79 17.14
N ALA A 162 -18.92 12.01 17.45
CA ALA A 162 -19.79 12.91 16.72
C ALA A 162 -19.12 14.29 16.51
N GLY A 163 -19.03 14.74 15.26
CA GLY A 163 -18.39 16.00 14.87
C GLY A 163 -16.87 16.06 15.08
N ARG A 164 -16.21 14.99 15.52
CA ARG A 164 -14.74 14.93 15.68
C ARG A 164 -14.05 14.65 14.35
N THR A 165 -12.78 15.03 14.27
CA THR A 165 -11.95 14.80 13.07
C THR A 165 -10.96 13.69 13.34
N ILE A 166 -11.04 12.60 12.57
CA ILE A 166 -10.06 11.50 12.56
C ILE A 166 -9.19 11.66 11.33
N THR A 167 -7.87 11.68 11.50
CA THR A 167 -6.91 11.75 10.39
C THR A 167 -6.46 10.34 10.01
N LEU A 168 -6.51 10.02 8.72
CA LEU A 168 -6.14 8.72 8.18
C LEU A 168 -5.04 8.87 7.12
N PRO A 169 -4.23 7.83 6.90
CA PRO A 169 -3.41 7.73 5.69
C PRO A 169 -4.27 7.78 4.43
N GLU A 170 -3.73 8.28 3.32
CA GLU A 170 -4.46 8.40 2.04
C GLU A 170 -5.02 7.05 1.55
N ALA A 171 -4.24 5.98 1.68
CA ALA A 171 -4.64 4.64 1.27
C ALA A 171 -5.35 3.82 2.36
N SER A 172 -5.85 4.47 3.42
CA SER A 172 -6.41 3.74 4.56
C SER A 172 -7.68 2.96 4.19
N PRO A 173 -7.71 1.63 4.42
CA PRO A 173 -8.91 0.82 4.22
C PRO A 173 -10.00 1.14 5.25
N LEU A 174 -9.69 1.93 6.29
CA LEU A 174 -10.60 2.26 7.38
C LEU A 174 -11.57 3.38 7.03
N ARG A 175 -11.33 4.10 5.93
CA ARG A 175 -12.11 5.27 5.56
C ARG A 175 -13.60 4.98 5.46
N LEU A 176 -13.98 4.01 4.64
CA LEU A 176 -15.38 3.67 4.42
C LEU A 176 -16.05 3.16 5.70
N PHE A 177 -15.33 2.41 6.52
CA PHE A 177 -15.83 1.97 7.82
C PHE A 177 -16.16 3.17 8.73
N LEU A 178 -15.28 4.17 8.83
CA LEU A 178 -15.49 5.34 9.67
C LEU A 178 -16.59 6.27 9.14
N GLU A 179 -16.78 6.33 7.81
CA GLU A 179 -17.93 7.02 7.20
C GLU A 179 -19.24 6.37 7.65
N HIS A 180 -19.36 5.04 7.56
CA HIS A 180 -20.54 4.33 8.05
C HIS A 180 -20.74 4.42 9.56
N LEU A 181 -19.66 4.36 10.34
CA LEU A 181 -19.75 4.57 11.79
C LEU A 181 -20.34 5.94 12.11
N GLY A 182 -19.96 6.98 11.36
CA GLY A 182 -20.56 8.31 11.48
C GLY A 182 -22.08 8.30 11.28
N GLU A 183 -22.54 7.61 10.23
CA GLU A 183 -23.97 7.43 9.93
C GLU A 183 -24.69 6.68 11.07
N GLU A 184 -24.09 5.62 11.60
CA GLU A 184 -24.65 4.81 12.70
C GLU A 184 -24.79 5.59 14.02
N ILE A 185 -23.84 6.45 14.35
CA ILE A 185 -23.91 7.27 15.57
C ILE A 185 -24.82 8.51 15.42
N GLY A 186 -25.38 8.73 14.23
CA GLY A 186 -26.35 9.81 13.96
C GLY A 186 -25.73 11.19 13.79
N ASP A 187 -24.40 11.27 13.59
CA ASP A 187 -23.68 12.50 13.26
C ASP A 187 -22.41 12.15 12.47
N SER A 188 -21.89 13.12 11.70
CA SER A 188 -20.73 12.89 10.86
C SER A 188 -19.42 12.80 11.67
N ILE A 189 -18.65 11.75 11.46
CA ILE A 189 -17.22 11.75 11.76
C ILE A 189 -16.52 12.44 10.59
N ARG A 190 -15.75 13.50 10.89
CA ARG A 190 -14.98 14.18 9.86
C ARG A 190 -13.70 13.42 9.59
N LEU A 191 -13.46 13.05 8.33
CA LEU A 191 -12.23 12.36 7.93
C LEU A 191 -11.29 13.35 7.28
N ALA A 192 -10.10 13.49 7.85
CA ALA A 192 -8.97 14.16 7.23
C ALA A 192 -8.03 13.09 6.63
N VAL A 193 -7.45 13.38 5.47
CA VAL A 193 -6.53 12.47 4.79
C VAL A 193 -5.15 13.11 4.79
N ASP A 194 -4.15 12.35 5.20
CA ASP A 194 -2.76 12.75 5.14
C ASP A 194 -2.03 11.94 4.06
N PRO A 195 -1.45 12.59 3.02
CA PRO A 195 -0.78 11.90 1.93
C PRO A 195 0.66 11.47 2.26
N HIS A 196 1.23 11.91 3.39
CA HIS A 196 2.65 11.75 3.69
C HIS A 196 2.93 10.73 4.79
N TYR A 197 2.01 10.56 5.73
CA TYR A 197 2.22 9.74 6.90
C TYR A 197 1.38 8.45 6.87
N ALA A 198 2.04 7.33 7.13
CA ALA A 198 1.37 6.07 7.47
C ALA A 198 0.87 6.11 8.94
N THR A 199 0.17 5.08 9.36
CA THR A 199 -0.46 4.96 10.68
C THR A 199 0.49 5.30 11.85
N GLU A 200 1.74 4.83 11.82
CA GLU A 200 2.72 5.12 12.88
C GLU A 200 3.12 6.60 12.92
N GLY A 201 3.30 7.22 11.74
CA GLY A 201 3.58 8.65 11.64
C GLY A 201 2.42 9.50 12.16
N LEU A 202 1.17 9.13 11.83
CA LEU A 202 -0.02 9.79 12.37
C LEU A 202 -0.13 9.61 13.88
N ALA A 203 0.19 8.44 14.42
CA ALA A 203 0.22 8.20 15.86
C ALA A 203 1.24 9.12 16.56
N MET A 204 2.41 9.36 15.97
CA MET A 204 3.38 10.34 16.48
C MET A 204 2.83 11.78 16.44
N LEU A 205 2.06 12.13 15.40
CA LEU A 205 1.38 13.43 15.35
C LEU A 205 0.30 13.56 16.43
N VAL A 206 -0.42 12.47 16.76
CA VAL A 206 -1.33 12.43 17.90
C VAL A 206 -0.57 12.60 19.21
N ALA A 207 0.51 11.85 19.43
CA ALA A 207 1.35 11.95 20.63
C ALA A 207 1.88 13.37 20.85
N SER A 208 2.31 14.04 19.77
CA SER A 208 2.78 15.43 19.82
C SER A 208 1.67 16.48 19.89
N GLY A 209 0.39 16.08 19.83
CA GLY A 209 -0.76 16.97 19.87
C GLY A 209 -1.02 17.78 18.59
N LYS A 210 -0.38 17.44 17.49
CA LYS A 210 -0.61 18.11 16.19
C LYS A 210 -1.93 17.73 15.54
N ILE A 211 -2.38 16.50 15.75
CA ILE A 211 -3.71 16.02 15.36
C ILE A 211 -4.39 15.40 16.59
N PRO A 212 -5.70 15.44 16.71
CA PRO A 212 -6.39 14.91 17.87
C PRO A 212 -6.51 13.38 17.87
N TYR A 213 -6.84 12.79 16.71
CA TYR A 213 -7.15 11.37 16.58
C TYR A 213 -6.62 10.79 15.27
N THR A 214 -6.25 9.51 15.34
CA THR A 214 -6.16 8.61 14.19
C THR A 214 -6.80 7.27 14.55
N ALA A 215 -6.88 6.34 13.60
CA ALA A 215 -7.40 5.00 13.83
C ALA A 215 -6.42 3.96 13.29
N CYS A 216 -6.39 2.80 13.93
CA CYS A 216 -5.46 1.73 13.54
C CYS A 216 -6.05 0.33 13.80
N SER A 217 -5.37 -0.69 13.27
CA SER A 217 -5.68 -2.09 13.55
C SER A 217 -5.35 -2.48 15.00
N GLU A 218 -5.90 -3.61 15.46
CA GLU A 218 -5.56 -4.17 16.78
C GLU A 218 -4.04 -4.42 16.94
N VAL A 219 -3.39 -4.91 15.89
CA VAL A 219 -1.95 -5.19 15.90
C VAL A 219 -1.15 -3.90 16.09
N ASP A 220 -1.53 -2.86 15.34
CA ASP A 220 -0.88 -1.55 15.48
C ASP A 220 -1.18 -0.91 16.83
N ALA A 221 -2.43 -1.02 17.33
CA ALA A 221 -2.81 -0.48 18.63
C ALA A 221 -1.94 -1.04 19.76
N LYS A 222 -1.70 -2.35 19.77
CA LYS A 222 -0.80 -3.01 20.75
C LYS A 222 0.63 -2.48 20.63
N ARG A 223 1.15 -2.43 19.40
CA ARG A 223 2.50 -1.95 19.12
C ARG A 223 2.70 -0.47 19.49
N LEU A 224 1.71 0.37 19.16
CA LEU A 224 1.74 1.80 19.46
C LEU A 224 1.65 2.07 20.97
N ALA A 225 0.81 1.34 21.68
CA ALA A 225 0.70 1.47 23.14
C ALA A 225 2.00 1.12 23.87
N GLU A 226 2.80 0.19 23.32
CA GLU A 226 4.12 -0.15 23.87
C GLU A 226 5.19 0.90 23.53
N LYS A 227 5.19 1.41 22.29
CA LYS A 227 6.20 2.37 21.81
C LYS A 227 5.96 3.80 22.27
N LEU A 228 4.72 4.19 22.42
CA LEU A 228 4.25 5.57 22.72
C LEU A 228 3.31 5.52 23.92
N PRO A 229 3.84 5.45 25.15
CA PRO A 229 3.05 5.24 26.36
C PRO A 229 2.08 6.40 26.69
N GLU A 230 2.26 7.57 26.07
CA GLU A 230 1.35 8.72 26.15
C GLU A 230 0.06 8.53 25.35
N LEU A 231 0.01 7.55 24.45
CA LEU A 231 -1.19 7.24 23.67
C LEU A 231 -2.13 6.30 24.41
N ASP A 232 -3.41 6.53 24.20
CA ASP A 232 -4.49 5.61 24.52
C ASP A 232 -5.02 5.00 23.22
N CYS A 233 -4.87 3.70 23.11
CA CYS A 233 -5.36 2.89 21.99
C CYS A 233 -6.37 1.84 22.49
N SER A 234 -7.11 2.12 23.58
CA SER A 234 -7.99 1.14 24.22
C SER A 234 -9.43 1.16 23.72
N LEU A 235 -9.88 2.25 23.08
CA LEU A 235 -11.24 2.37 22.59
C LEU A 235 -11.44 1.63 21.25
N PRO A 236 -12.18 0.51 21.22
CA PRO A 236 -12.51 -0.15 19.99
C PRO A 236 -13.59 0.63 19.23
N LEU A 237 -13.36 0.87 17.95
CA LEU A 237 -14.31 1.50 17.03
C LEU A 237 -15.15 0.48 16.28
N SER A 238 -14.67 -0.75 16.15
CA SER A 238 -15.39 -1.82 15.49
C SER A 238 -15.23 -3.14 16.21
N TYR A 239 -16.08 -4.08 15.83
CA TYR A 239 -15.78 -5.50 15.98
C TYR A 239 -14.74 -5.93 14.91
N SER A 240 -14.40 -7.21 14.87
CA SER A 240 -13.53 -7.76 13.85
C SER A 240 -14.08 -7.52 12.45
N LEU A 241 -13.24 -6.99 11.54
CA LEU A 241 -13.59 -6.78 10.14
C LEU A 241 -13.15 -7.98 9.30
N ARG A 242 -14.01 -8.38 8.38
CA ARG A 242 -13.59 -9.29 7.31
C ARG A 242 -12.84 -8.50 6.25
N THR A 243 -11.66 -8.95 5.93
CA THR A 243 -10.85 -8.38 4.86
C THR A 243 -10.49 -9.45 3.86
N THR A 244 -10.24 -9.04 2.63
CA THR A 244 -9.89 -9.93 1.53
C THR A 244 -8.82 -9.30 0.66
N TRP A 245 -8.08 -10.10 -0.07
CA TRP A 245 -7.36 -9.66 -1.25
C TRP A 245 -8.29 -9.65 -2.45
N LEU A 246 -7.90 -9.01 -3.53
CA LEU A 246 -8.70 -8.96 -4.74
C LEU A 246 -7.93 -9.45 -5.95
N LEU A 247 -8.66 -10.15 -6.80
CA LEU A 247 -8.28 -10.56 -8.14
C LEU A 247 -9.31 -10.05 -9.14
N ARG A 248 -8.95 -9.94 -10.40
CA ARG A 248 -9.96 -9.78 -11.45
C ARG A 248 -10.85 -11.02 -11.52
N ARG A 249 -12.12 -10.81 -11.75
CA ARG A 249 -13.04 -11.93 -12.00
C ARG A 249 -12.69 -12.68 -13.29
N SER A 250 -12.10 -12.00 -14.26
CA SER A 250 -11.60 -12.56 -15.52
C SER A 250 -10.34 -13.42 -15.37
N SER A 251 -9.77 -13.55 -14.15
CA SER A 251 -8.55 -14.31 -13.88
C SER A 251 -8.79 -15.53 -12.97
N PRO A 252 -9.66 -16.48 -13.36
CA PRO A 252 -9.98 -17.65 -12.52
C PRO A 252 -8.81 -18.60 -12.35
N GLN A 253 -7.99 -18.80 -13.39
CA GLN A 253 -6.85 -19.71 -13.35
C GLN A 253 -5.74 -19.19 -12.43
N LEU A 254 -5.55 -17.87 -12.35
CA LEU A 254 -4.64 -17.27 -11.40
C LEU A 254 -5.08 -17.55 -9.96
N ALA A 255 -6.38 -17.41 -9.67
CA ALA A 255 -6.90 -17.69 -8.34
C ALA A 255 -6.64 -19.16 -7.92
N ASP A 256 -6.92 -20.11 -8.81
CA ASP A 256 -6.69 -21.54 -8.58
C ASP A 256 -5.18 -21.84 -8.43
N SER A 257 -4.35 -21.19 -9.22
CA SER A 257 -2.89 -21.29 -9.15
C SER A 257 -2.37 -20.80 -7.80
N LEU A 258 -2.80 -19.63 -7.35
CA LEU A 258 -2.40 -19.07 -6.05
C LEU A 258 -2.76 -20.02 -4.89
N LEU A 259 -3.96 -20.62 -4.92
CA LEU A 259 -4.37 -21.62 -3.93
C LEU A 259 -3.47 -22.86 -3.98
N SER A 260 -3.16 -23.36 -5.19
CA SER A 260 -2.28 -24.52 -5.37
C SER A 260 -0.85 -24.25 -4.91
N TRP A 261 -0.42 -23.00 -4.94
CA TRP A 261 0.89 -22.56 -4.43
C TRP A 261 0.89 -22.31 -2.92
N GLY A 262 -0.23 -22.58 -2.26
CA GLY A 262 -0.34 -22.47 -0.81
C GLY A 262 -0.45 -21.02 -0.32
N VAL A 263 -0.88 -20.11 -1.19
CA VAL A 263 -1.23 -18.75 -0.78
C VAL A 263 -2.55 -18.86 0.00
N LYS A 264 -2.42 -19.01 1.31
CA LYS A 264 -3.51 -18.90 2.28
C LYS A 264 -3.33 -17.59 3.01
N ARG A 265 -4.37 -16.84 3.12
CA ARG A 265 -4.44 -15.69 3.99
C ARG A 265 -5.10 -16.06 5.30
#